data_20b395b120aa99f6ce94e5dee824f17d
#
_entry.id   20b395b120aa99f6ce94e5dee824f17d
#
_cell.length_a   1.000
_cell.length_b   1.000
_cell.length_c   1.000
_cell.angle_alpha   90.00
_cell.angle_beta   90.00
_cell.angle_gamma   90.00
#
_symmetry.space_group_name_H-M   'P 1'
#
loop_
_entity.id
_entity.type
_entity.pdbx_description
1 polymer ?
#
loop_
_entity_poly.entity_id
_entity_poly.type
_entity_poly.pdbx_seq_one_letter_code
_entity_poly.pdbx_strand_id
1 'polypeptide(L)'
;MPISPARAAAFDILLRVETEDAYASELLHAERIDKLSALDRGLTTQIVLGVLRWRSRLDEVIAVASSKPLAKLDAEVLIALRMGAYQLKFLSRVPPSAAINQSVDLVKRARKASAAPFVNAVLRKLAKPDPSAIAWDVGIFPEKLAPAFAHPQWLVERWIKQFGIEATLDICRHDQFEPTPSLRFEDPAAKAELAAAGIELSPGKLLTSARLLTNCNVGDLTRTAAFREGRVAIQDEGSQLVALLVGRGTRLLDCCAAPGGKTALLAARNPNSEIIAAEIHPRRADLLRKRVRAANVKVIHADATQLTVEGEFDRVLADVPCSGTGTLARNPEIKWRLKREDLDDLHTKQVAIVRAALKHLAPGGRAVYSTCSLEPEEDEAVVEEVLADLPNYRLLEVRQELDHLRESGELSWEDLDSLVDGKYLRTLPGVHPCDGFFAAILLRS
;
A
#
# COMPACT_ATOMS: atom_id res chain seq x y z
N MET A 1 21.88 -17.39 23.57
CA MET A 1 21.99 -15.92 23.50
C MET A 1 20.59 -15.33 23.63
N PRO A 2 20.40 -14.14 24.18
CA PRO A 2 19.08 -13.53 24.18
C PRO A 2 18.59 -13.33 22.75
N ILE A 3 17.27 -13.42 22.55
CA ILE A 3 16.64 -13.16 21.25
C ILE A 3 16.83 -11.69 20.91
N SER A 4 17.25 -11.37 19.68
CA SER A 4 17.44 -9.97 19.28
C SER A 4 16.09 -9.22 19.29
N PRO A 5 16.05 -7.94 19.70
CA PRO A 5 14.83 -7.16 19.75
C PRO A 5 14.11 -7.11 18.39
N ALA A 6 14.86 -6.99 17.29
CA ALA A 6 14.31 -7.02 15.93
C ALA A 6 13.55 -8.30 15.61
N ARG A 7 14.13 -9.46 15.90
CA ARG A 7 13.51 -10.76 15.61
C ARG A 7 12.32 -11.04 16.51
N ALA A 8 12.40 -10.63 17.78
CA ALA A 8 11.28 -10.73 18.71
C ALA A 8 10.09 -9.88 18.22
N ALA A 9 10.34 -8.63 17.82
CA ALA A 9 9.33 -7.74 17.30
C ALA A 9 8.73 -8.26 15.98
N ALA A 10 9.56 -8.73 15.04
CA ALA A 10 9.10 -9.29 13.78
C ALA A 10 8.23 -10.53 13.98
N PHE A 11 8.60 -11.41 14.92
CA PHE A 11 7.81 -12.59 15.25
C PHE A 11 6.43 -12.22 15.79
N ASP A 12 6.38 -11.27 16.74
CA ASP A 12 5.12 -10.83 17.34
C ASP A 12 4.21 -10.14 16.30
N ILE A 13 4.78 -9.37 15.37
CA ILE A 13 4.03 -8.74 14.28
C ILE A 13 3.47 -9.80 13.34
N LEU A 14 4.32 -10.71 12.84
CA LEU A 14 3.89 -11.76 11.91
C LEU A 14 2.81 -12.68 12.53
N LEU A 15 2.92 -12.96 13.82
CA LEU A 15 1.89 -13.75 14.52
C LEU A 15 0.56 -13.02 14.53
N ARG A 16 0.53 -11.74 14.85
CA ARG A 16 -0.70 -10.93 14.83
C ARG A 16 -1.27 -10.77 13.42
N VAL A 17 -0.41 -10.63 12.43
CA VAL A 17 -0.83 -10.61 11.01
C VAL A 17 -1.52 -11.93 10.62
N GLU A 18 -1.02 -13.07 11.11
CA GLU A 18 -1.57 -14.41 10.78
C GLU A 18 -2.82 -14.75 11.59
N THR A 19 -2.97 -14.26 12.84
CA THR A 19 -4.01 -14.73 13.78
C THR A 19 -5.06 -13.67 14.12
N GLU A 20 -4.79 -12.36 13.88
CA GLU A 20 -5.67 -11.26 14.27
C GLU A 20 -6.09 -10.38 13.09
N ASP A 21 -5.75 -10.77 11.84
CA ASP A 21 -5.96 -9.98 10.62
C ASP A 21 -5.40 -8.54 10.68
N ALA A 22 -4.41 -8.32 11.56
CA ALA A 22 -3.78 -7.02 11.71
C ALA A 22 -2.94 -6.64 10.47
N TYR A 23 -2.88 -5.36 10.13
CA TYR A 23 -2.04 -4.88 9.02
C TYR A 23 -0.58 -4.72 9.47
N ALA A 24 0.35 -5.28 8.68
CA ALA A 24 1.78 -5.20 8.98
C ALA A 24 2.27 -3.75 9.03
N SER A 25 1.81 -2.90 8.11
CA SER A 25 2.14 -1.48 8.06
C SER A 25 1.75 -0.74 9.34
N GLU A 26 0.57 -0.97 9.91
CA GLU A 26 0.14 -0.36 11.18
C GLU A 26 1.01 -0.84 12.35
N LEU A 27 1.31 -2.14 12.40
CA LEU A 27 2.11 -2.73 13.46
C LEU A 27 3.57 -2.28 13.43
N LEU A 28 4.13 -2.07 12.24
CA LEU A 28 5.49 -1.56 12.05
C LEU A 28 5.65 -0.08 12.47
N HIS A 29 4.55 0.69 12.50
CA HIS A 29 4.52 2.09 12.97
C HIS A 29 4.01 2.23 14.41
N ALA A 30 3.87 1.13 15.16
CA ALA A 30 3.43 1.18 16.55
C ALA A 30 4.57 1.68 17.47
N GLU A 31 4.21 2.41 18.55
CA GLU A 31 5.14 3.02 19.53
C GLU A 31 6.23 2.06 20.05
N ARG A 32 5.92 0.77 20.20
CA ARG A 32 6.89 -0.24 20.64
C ARG A 32 8.04 -0.43 19.64
N ILE A 33 7.79 -0.22 18.34
CA ILE A 33 8.79 -0.33 17.28
C ILE A 33 9.65 0.93 17.26
N ASP A 34 9.09 2.09 17.57
CA ASP A 34 9.82 3.36 17.66
C ASP A 34 10.87 3.34 18.79
N LYS A 35 10.68 2.51 19.81
CA LYS A 35 11.65 2.31 20.92
C LYS A 35 12.86 1.46 20.53
N LEU A 36 12.82 0.76 19.38
CA LEU A 36 13.95 -0.01 18.89
C LEU A 36 15.06 0.90 18.33
N SER A 37 16.30 0.38 18.29
CA SER A 37 17.37 1.03 17.55
C SER A 37 17.04 1.15 16.06
N ALA A 38 17.66 2.08 15.34
CA ALA A 38 17.44 2.22 13.89
C ALA A 38 17.74 0.92 13.12
N LEU A 39 18.81 0.23 13.49
CA LEU A 39 19.19 -1.05 12.88
C LEU A 39 18.18 -2.15 13.18
N ASP A 40 17.66 -2.22 14.43
CA ASP A 40 16.65 -3.21 14.79
C ASP A 40 15.32 -2.93 14.09
N ARG A 41 14.91 -1.66 13.94
CA ARG A 41 13.72 -1.29 13.17
C ARG A 41 13.85 -1.70 11.72
N GLY A 42 14.97 -1.36 11.07
CA GLY A 42 15.23 -1.77 9.68
C GLY A 42 15.16 -3.28 9.50
N LEU A 43 15.82 -4.04 10.39
CA LEU A 43 15.79 -5.50 10.33
C LEU A 43 14.39 -6.06 10.63
N THR A 44 13.63 -5.46 11.54
CA THR A 44 12.23 -5.85 11.83
C THR A 44 11.38 -5.69 10.58
N THR A 45 11.41 -4.52 9.95
CA THR A 45 10.67 -4.22 8.72
C THR A 45 11.06 -5.16 7.60
N GLN A 46 12.35 -5.39 7.39
CA GLN A 46 12.86 -6.26 6.35
C GLN A 46 12.40 -7.72 6.54
N ILE A 47 12.43 -8.23 7.78
CA ILE A 47 11.95 -9.60 8.07
C ILE A 47 10.43 -9.68 7.88
N VAL A 48 9.66 -8.75 8.44
CA VAL A 48 8.19 -8.78 8.37
C VAL A 48 7.73 -8.74 6.92
N LEU A 49 8.10 -7.69 6.20
CA LEU A 49 7.65 -7.51 4.82
C LEU A 49 8.23 -8.58 3.89
N GLY A 50 9.48 -8.99 4.09
CA GLY A 50 10.09 -10.03 3.31
C GLY A 50 9.42 -11.41 3.47
N VAL A 51 9.07 -11.79 4.71
CA VAL A 51 8.31 -13.03 4.95
C VAL A 51 6.94 -12.98 4.29
N LEU A 52 6.24 -11.86 4.36
CA LEU A 52 4.93 -11.70 3.75
C LEU A 52 5.00 -11.68 2.22
N ARG A 53 5.96 -10.97 1.63
CA ARG A 53 6.18 -10.94 0.17
C ARG A 53 6.44 -12.33 -0.39
N TRP A 54 7.31 -13.10 0.25
CA TRP A 54 7.78 -14.39 -0.23
C TRP A 54 7.10 -15.60 0.40
N ARG A 55 5.96 -15.41 1.07
CA ARG A 55 5.29 -16.42 1.91
C ARG A 55 5.16 -17.78 1.22
N SER A 56 4.51 -17.85 0.05
CA SER A 56 4.27 -19.13 -0.63
C SER A 56 5.58 -19.81 -1.05
N ARG A 57 6.56 -19.01 -1.45
CA ARG A 57 7.89 -19.53 -1.85
C ARG A 57 8.66 -20.05 -0.64
N LEU A 58 8.57 -19.36 0.49
CA LEU A 58 9.14 -19.85 1.76
C LEU A 58 8.44 -21.13 2.20
N ASP A 59 7.14 -21.22 2.06
CA ASP A 59 6.36 -22.42 2.39
C ASP A 59 6.77 -23.60 1.52
N GLU A 60 7.02 -23.39 0.22
CA GLU A 60 7.49 -24.41 -0.70
C GLU A 60 8.85 -25.00 -0.27
N VAL A 61 9.84 -24.15 -0.02
CA VAL A 61 11.16 -24.62 0.42
C VAL A 61 11.11 -25.27 1.79
N ILE A 62 10.28 -24.79 2.71
CA ILE A 62 10.07 -25.40 4.02
C ILE A 62 9.39 -26.77 3.86
N ALA A 63 8.39 -26.91 2.99
CA ALA A 63 7.71 -28.17 2.73
C ALA A 63 8.67 -29.25 2.23
N VAL A 64 9.54 -28.91 1.29
CA VAL A 64 10.60 -29.82 0.77
C VAL A 64 11.60 -30.22 1.88
N ALA A 65 11.93 -29.30 2.77
CA ALA A 65 12.87 -29.57 3.87
C ALA A 65 12.21 -30.32 5.05
N SER A 66 10.91 -30.14 5.24
CA SER A 66 10.12 -30.70 6.34
C SER A 66 9.64 -32.11 6.05
N SER A 67 9.54 -32.95 7.06
CA SER A 67 8.87 -34.26 6.99
C SER A 67 7.37 -34.19 7.36
N LYS A 68 6.86 -32.96 7.67
CA LYS A 68 5.47 -32.75 8.13
C LYS A 68 4.75 -31.79 7.17
N PRO A 69 3.45 -32.03 6.89
CA PRO A 69 2.63 -31.07 6.18
C PRO A 69 2.55 -29.73 6.94
N LEU A 70 2.75 -28.60 6.26
CA LEU A 70 2.77 -27.27 6.90
C LEU A 70 1.46 -26.92 7.56
N ALA A 71 0.33 -27.34 7.00
CA ALA A 71 -1.00 -27.11 7.57
C ALA A 71 -1.22 -27.76 8.95
N LYS A 72 -0.33 -28.69 9.37
CA LYS A 72 -0.36 -29.32 10.70
C LYS A 72 0.57 -28.69 11.71
N LEU A 73 1.29 -27.63 11.32
CA LEU A 73 2.18 -26.90 12.21
C LEU A 73 1.41 -25.79 12.93
N ASP A 74 1.74 -25.59 14.20
CA ASP A 74 1.27 -24.41 14.92
C ASP A 74 1.76 -23.13 14.24
N ALA A 75 0.96 -22.06 14.26
CA ALA A 75 1.30 -20.79 13.63
C ALA A 75 2.66 -20.25 14.09
N GLU A 76 2.97 -20.34 15.37
CA GLU A 76 4.24 -19.89 15.96
C GLU A 76 5.44 -20.66 15.39
N VAL A 77 5.27 -21.95 15.14
CA VAL A 77 6.32 -22.81 14.56
C VAL A 77 6.52 -22.46 13.09
N LEU A 78 5.44 -22.31 12.33
CA LEU A 78 5.49 -21.96 10.91
C LEU A 78 6.10 -20.58 10.69
N ILE A 79 5.72 -19.58 11.50
CA ILE A 79 6.30 -18.23 11.43
C ILE A 79 7.80 -18.27 11.74
N ALA A 80 8.23 -18.98 12.77
CA ALA A 80 9.66 -19.11 13.08
C ALA A 80 10.44 -19.77 11.93
N LEU A 81 9.86 -20.75 11.26
CA LEU A 81 10.44 -21.38 10.07
C LEU A 81 10.51 -20.42 8.89
N ARG A 82 9.42 -19.69 8.59
CA ARG A 82 9.39 -18.68 7.52
C ARG A 82 10.43 -17.58 7.76
N MET A 83 10.53 -17.05 8.99
CA MET A 83 11.54 -16.06 9.39
C MET A 83 12.97 -16.60 9.23
N GLY A 84 13.21 -17.82 9.66
CA GLY A 84 14.51 -18.48 9.51
C GLY A 84 14.88 -18.70 8.05
N ALA A 85 13.96 -19.25 7.26
CA ALA A 85 14.13 -19.48 5.83
C ALA A 85 14.38 -18.18 5.05
N TYR A 86 13.61 -17.12 5.35
CA TYR A 86 13.81 -15.80 4.73
C TYR A 86 15.21 -15.25 5.02
N GLN A 87 15.66 -15.27 6.27
CA GLN A 87 16.98 -14.80 6.63
C GLN A 87 18.10 -15.61 5.95
N LEU A 88 17.94 -16.94 5.87
CA LEU A 88 18.91 -17.81 5.22
C LEU A 88 19.03 -17.62 3.69
N LYS A 89 17.93 -17.28 3.04
CA LYS A 89 17.87 -17.19 1.57
C LYS A 89 18.03 -15.77 1.02
N PHE A 90 17.61 -14.74 1.78
CA PHE A 90 17.56 -13.36 1.30
C PHE A 90 18.48 -12.38 2.03
N LEU A 91 18.95 -12.71 3.25
CA LEU A 91 19.75 -11.78 4.04
C LEU A 91 21.23 -12.22 4.11
N SER A 92 22.01 -11.81 3.14
CA SER A 92 23.44 -12.17 3.04
C SER A 92 24.30 -11.73 4.24
N ARG A 93 23.88 -10.67 4.94
CA ARG A 93 24.59 -10.14 6.13
C ARG A 93 24.22 -10.87 7.42
N VAL A 94 23.26 -11.77 7.42
CA VAL A 94 22.85 -12.54 8.59
C VAL A 94 23.56 -13.88 8.59
N PRO A 95 24.40 -14.18 9.60
CA PRO A 95 25.06 -15.49 9.71
C PRO A 95 24.01 -16.61 9.82
N PRO A 96 24.15 -17.71 9.08
CA PRO A 96 23.21 -18.84 9.13
C PRO A 96 22.95 -19.37 10.53
N SER A 97 23.99 -19.45 11.37
CA SER A 97 23.88 -19.88 12.77
C SER A 97 23.00 -18.96 13.59
N ALA A 98 23.04 -17.63 13.34
CA ALA A 98 22.19 -16.67 14.02
C ALA A 98 20.74 -16.81 13.60
N ALA A 99 20.44 -16.96 12.30
CA ALA A 99 19.09 -17.19 11.80
C ALA A 99 18.48 -18.46 12.42
N ILE A 100 19.23 -19.56 12.45
CA ILE A 100 18.75 -20.84 12.98
C ILE A 100 18.53 -20.76 14.50
N ASN A 101 19.54 -20.35 15.26
CA ASN A 101 19.47 -20.34 16.73
C ASN A 101 18.36 -19.41 17.24
N GLN A 102 18.23 -18.21 16.63
CA GLN A 102 17.19 -17.26 17.01
C GLN A 102 15.79 -17.78 16.68
N SER A 103 15.57 -18.46 15.55
CA SER A 103 14.29 -19.12 15.23
C SER A 103 13.93 -20.21 16.23
N VAL A 104 14.90 -21.00 16.66
CA VAL A 104 14.72 -22.02 17.72
C VAL A 104 14.36 -21.38 19.06
N ASP A 105 15.00 -20.27 19.42
CA ASP A 105 14.71 -19.57 20.68
C ASP A 105 13.34 -18.86 20.64
N LEU A 106 12.89 -18.36 19.47
CA LEU A 106 11.53 -17.83 19.28
C LEU A 106 10.46 -18.89 19.55
N VAL A 107 10.63 -20.10 19.04
CA VAL A 107 9.69 -21.22 19.28
C VAL A 107 9.62 -21.59 20.77
N LYS A 108 10.75 -21.59 21.47
CA LYS A 108 10.78 -21.81 22.93
C LYS A 108 10.07 -20.68 23.69
N ARG A 109 10.32 -19.41 23.30
CA ARG A 109 9.63 -18.24 23.86
C ARG A 109 8.10 -18.33 23.67
N ALA A 110 7.66 -18.82 22.53
CA ALA A 110 6.24 -19.05 22.22
C ALA A 110 5.63 -20.30 22.92
N ARG A 111 6.35 -20.89 23.89
CA ARG A 111 5.93 -22.08 24.66
C ARG A 111 5.72 -23.34 23.79
N LYS A 112 6.36 -23.40 22.62
CA LYS A 112 6.37 -24.56 21.72
C LYS A 112 7.74 -25.27 21.74
N ALA A 113 8.34 -25.40 22.92
CA ALA A 113 9.70 -25.94 23.09
C ALA A 113 9.91 -27.34 22.51
N SER A 114 8.87 -28.19 22.48
CA SER A 114 8.91 -29.52 21.86
C SER A 114 9.16 -29.49 20.35
N ALA A 115 8.84 -28.37 19.67
CA ALA A 115 9.10 -28.18 18.23
C ALA A 115 10.53 -27.67 17.93
N ALA A 116 11.30 -27.26 18.95
CA ALA A 116 12.65 -26.69 18.76
C ALA A 116 13.63 -27.61 18.01
N PRO A 117 13.71 -28.92 18.27
CA PRO A 117 14.56 -29.82 17.48
C PRO A 117 14.12 -29.92 16.01
N PHE A 118 12.81 -29.90 15.74
CA PHE A 118 12.25 -29.92 14.39
C PHE A 118 12.62 -28.65 13.63
N VAL A 119 12.41 -27.46 14.20
CA VAL A 119 12.77 -26.16 13.61
C VAL A 119 14.27 -26.11 13.28
N ASN A 120 15.11 -26.55 14.22
CA ASN A 120 16.56 -26.62 14.01
C ASN A 120 16.93 -27.55 12.83
N ALA A 121 16.32 -28.74 12.75
CA ALA A 121 16.61 -29.71 11.68
C ALA A 121 16.22 -29.17 10.31
N VAL A 122 15.01 -28.59 10.18
CA VAL A 122 14.52 -27.99 8.93
C VAL A 122 15.42 -26.85 8.48
N LEU A 123 15.71 -25.89 9.35
CA LEU A 123 16.52 -24.73 9.00
C LEU A 123 17.98 -25.09 8.68
N ARG A 124 18.57 -26.08 9.37
CA ARG A 124 19.90 -26.60 9.01
C ARG A 124 19.93 -27.27 7.64
N LYS A 125 18.86 -27.94 7.24
CA LYS A 125 18.73 -28.51 5.88
C LYS A 125 18.66 -27.39 4.85
N LEU A 126 17.88 -26.32 5.10
CA LEU A 126 17.77 -25.15 4.23
C LEU A 126 19.06 -24.30 4.15
N ALA A 127 19.91 -24.34 5.18
CA ALA A 127 21.18 -23.61 5.19
C ALA A 127 22.27 -24.24 4.32
N LYS A 128 22.09 -25.51 3.89
CA LYS A 128 23.05 -26.17 2.98
C LYS A 128 22.90 -25.59 1.57
N PRO A 129 23.99 -25.43 0.81
CA PRO A 129 23.92 -25.15 -0.60
C PRO A 129 23.10 -26.23 -1.29
N ASP A 130 22.06 -25.85 -1.97
CA ASP A 130 21.25 -26.76 -2.80
C ASP A 130 21.55 -26.43 -4.26
N PRO A 131 22.19 -27.35 -5.03
CA PRO A 131 22.42 -27.16 -6.46
C PRO A 131 21.11 -27.08 -7.27
N SER A 132 20.00 -27.63 -6.73
CA SER A 132 18.67 -27.52 -7.28
C SER A 132 17.91 -26.33 -6.70
N ALA A 133 18.62 -25.42 -5.99
CA ALA A 133 18.02 -24.20 -5.45
C ALA A 133 17.24 -23.52 -6.56
N ILE A 134 15.97 -23.42 -6.31
CA ILE A 134 14.92 -22.91 -7.17
C ILE A 134 15.48 -21.72 -7.96
N ALA A 135 15.69 -21.94 -9.26
CA ALA A 135 16.14 -20.89 -10.14
C ALA A 135 15.13 -19.74 -10.06
N TRP A 136 15.61 -18.56 -9.66
CA TRP A 136 14.83 -17.33 -9.63
C TRP A 136 14.58 -16.79 -11.04
N ASP A 137 15.28 -17.36 -12.04
CA ASP A 137 15.10 -17.06 -13.44
C ASP A 137 13.91 -17.86 -13.97
N VAL A 138 12.77 -17.25 -13.94
CA VAL A 138 11.52 -17.81 -14.46
C VAL A 138 11.32 -17.22 -15.84
N GLY A 139 11.44 -18.05 -16.85
CA GLY A 139 11.02 -17.67 -18.20
C GLY A 139 9.58 -17.15 -18.18
N ILE A 140 9.21 -16.33 -19.17
CA ILE A 140 7.87 -15.70 -19.28
C ILE A 140 6.82 -16.78 -19.65
N PHE A 141 6.49 -17.64 -18.67
CA PHE A 141 5.44 -18.63 -18.80
C PHE A 141 4.30 -18.28 -17.83
N PRO A 142 3.07 -18.07 -18.32
CA PRO A 142 1.93 -17.64 -17.48
C PRO A 142 1.74 -18.50 -16.22
N GLU A 143 1.83 -19.82 -16.35
CA GLU A 143 1.65 -20.78 -15.27
C GLU A 143 2.76 -20.75 -14.21
N LYS A 144 3.90 -20.12 -14.51
CA LYS A 144 5.05 -20.02 -13.61
C LYS A 144 5.12 -18.67 -12.87
N LEU A 145 4.41 -17.63 -13.32
CA LEU A 145 4.50 -16.30 -12.71
C LEU A 145 4.04 -16.33 -11.25
N ALA A 146 2.88 -16.89 -10.97
CA ALA A 146 2.33 -16.94 -9.64
C ALA A 146 3.25 -17.63 -8.62
N PRO A 147 3.74 -18.85 -8.84
CA PRO A 147 4.66 -19.49 -7.90
C PRO A 147 6.02 -18.80 -7.85
N ALA A 148 6.55 -18.31 -8.97
CA ALA A 148 7.86 -17.68 -9.01
C ALA A 148 7.94 -16.38 -8.22
N PHE A 149 6.92 -15.56 -8.34
CA PHE A 149 6.83 -14.27 -7.64
C PHE A 149 5.96 -14.33 -6.38
N ALA A 150 5.67 -15.52 -5.87
CA ALA A 150 4.91 -15.70 -4.63
C ALA A 150 3.60 -14.89 -4.62
N HIS A 151 2.75 -15.13 -5.62
CA HIS A 151 1.40 -14.59 -5.71
C HIS A 151 0.35 -15.70 -5.75
N PRO A 152 -0.90 -15.44 -5.33
CA PRO A 152 -2.01 -16.35 -5.55
C PRO A 152 -2.26 -16.57 -7.05
N GLN A 153 -2.42 -17.82 -7.45
CA GLN A 153 -2.61 -18.18 -8.87
C GLN A 153 -3.82 -17.47 -9.49
N TRP A 154 -4.96 -17.45 -8.78
CA TRP A 154 -6.18 -16.83 -9.25
C TRP A 154 -6.04 -15.32 -9.56
N LEU A 155 -5.19 -14.62 -8.79
CA LEU A 155 -4.96 -13.18 -8.95
C LEU A 155 -4.10 -12.91 -10.19
N VAL A 156 -3.02 -13.69 -10.37
CA VAL A 156 -2.13 -13.57 -11.54
C VAL A 156 -2.87 -13.91 -12.83
N GLU A 157 -3.71 -14.96 -12.84
CA GLU A 157 -4.53 -15.33 -14.00
C GLU A 157 -5.50 -14.20 -14.41
N ARG A 158 -6.08 -13.48 -13.44
CA ARG A 158 -6.94 -12.32 -13.69
C ARG A 158 -6.15 -11.18 -14.34
N TRP A 159 -5.00 -10.84 -13.77
CA TRP A 159 -4.16 -9.77 -14.31
C TRP A 159 -3.62 -10.08 -15.71
N ILE A 160 -3.25 -11.35 -15.99
CA ILE A 160 -2.87 -11.76 -17.36
C ILE A 160 -4.01 -11.53 -18.34
N LYS A 161 -5.24 -11.87 -17.96
CA LYS A 161 -6.44 -11.66 -18.79
C LYS A 161 -6.73 -10.19 -19.02
N GLN A 162 -6.51 -9.35 -18.03
CA GLN A 162 -6.87 -7.92 -18.04
C GLN A 162 -5.78 -7.04 -18.64
N PHE A 163 -4.52 -7.25 -18.27
CA PHE A 163 -3.39 -6.39 -18.61
C PHE A 163 -2.39 -7.04 -19.56
N GLY A 164 -2.55 -8.31 -19.86
CA GLY A 164 -1.55 -9.09 -20.61
C GLY A 164 -0.40 -9.59 -19.75
N ILE A 165 0.44 -10.45 -20.35
CA ILE A 165 1.49 -11.16 -19.61
C ILE A 165 2.65 -10.23 -19.21
N GLU A 166 3.01 -9.27 -20.06
CA GLU A 166 4.15 -8.37 -19.83
C GLU A 166 3.89 -7.45 -18.65
N ALA A 167 2.76 -6.73 -18.66
CA ALA A 167 2.36 -5.86 -17.55
C ALA A 167 2.17 -6.66 -16.24
N THR A 168 1.59 -7.88 -16.32
CA THR A 168 1.46 -8.75 -15.15
C THR A 168 2.81 -9.17 -14.58
N LEU A 169 3.78 -9.45 -15.43
CA LEU A 169 5.15 -9.77 -15.00
C LEU A 169 5.79 -8.58 -14.27
N ASP A 170 5.60 -7.36 -14.79
CA ASP A 170 6.12 -6.14 -14.17
C ASP A 170 5.45 -5.85 -12.82
N ILE A 171 4.12 -6.04 -12.71
CA ILE A 171 3.38 -5.98 -11.44
C ILE A 171 3.97 -7.00 -10.45
N CYS A 172 4.05 -8.27 -10.83
CA CYS A 172 4.55 -9.32 -9.95
C CYS A 172 6.00 -9.08 -9.51
N ARG A 173 6.85 -8.54 -10.38
CA ARG A 173 8.22 -8.15 -10.02
C ARG A 173 8.24 -6.98 -9.05
N HIS A 174 7.48 -5.92 -9.33
CA HIS A 174 7.39 -4.75 -8.49
C HIS A 174 6.98 -5.11 -7.04
N ASP A 175 5.99 -5.98 -6.89
CA ASP A 175 5.46 -6.40 -5.60
C ASP A 175 6.47 -7.15 -4.71
N GLN A 176 7.56 -7.64 -5.28
CA GLN A 176 8.61 -8.34 -4.53
C GLN A 176 9.72 -7.42 -4.04
N PHE A 177 9.74 -6.16 -4.47
CA PHE A 177 10.74 -5.19 -4.03
C PHE A 177 10.14 -4.17 -3.06
N GLU A 178 11.00 -3.56 -2.26
CA GLU A 178 10.60 -2.42 -1.43
C GLU A 178 10.52 -1.19 -2.33
N PRO A 179 9.33 -0.55 -2.45
CA PRO A 179 9.18 0.61 -3.31
C PRO A 179 9.93 1.81 -2.73
N THR A 180 10.57 2.59 -3.59
CA THR A 180 11.21 3.85 -3.20
C THR A 180 10.16 4.81 -2.64
N PRO A 181 10.32 5.33 -1.39
CA PRO A 181 9.34 6.24 -0.83
C PRO A 181 9.29 7.55 -1.61
N SER A 182 8.10 7.97 -2.01
CA SER A 182 7.83 9.29 -2.56
C SER A 182 7.40 10.25 -1.46
N LEU A 183 7.87 11.48 -1.53
CA LEU A 183 7.65 12.55 -0.57
C LEU A 183 6.86 13.68 -1.20
N ARG A 184 5.92 14.20 -0.43
CA ARG A 184 5.19 15.43 -0.70
C ARG A 184 5.63 16.51 0.29
N PHE A 185 5.83 17.72 -0.18
CA PHE A 185 6.25 18.87 0.61
C PHE A 185 5.08 19.84 0.79
N GLU A 186 4.75 20.12 2.04
CA GLU A 186 3.83 21.21 2.43
C GLU A 186 4.57 22.54 2.51
N ASP A 187 5.87 22.50 2.83
CA ASP A 187 6.75 23.65 2.94
C ASP A 187 8.01 23.41 2.07
N PRO A 188 8.22 24.21 1.02
CA PRO A 188 9.43 24.11 0.20
C PRO A 188 10.74 24.25 0.97
N ALA A 189 10.76 25.00 2.09
CA ALA A 189 11.95 25.17 2.92
C ALA A 189 12.41 23.85 3.57
N ALA A 190 11.50 22.90 3.77
CA ALA A 190 11.84 21.58 4.32
C ALA A 190 12.84 20.81 3.45
N LYS A 191 12.93 21.09 2.14
CA LYS A 191 13.94 20.46 1.27
C LYS A 191 15.37 20.80 1.69
N ALA A 192 15.62 22.06 2.02
CA ALA A 192 16.95 22.51 2.48
C ALA A 192 17.30 21.91 3.85
N GLU A 193 16.32 21.77 4.75
CA GLU A 193 16.50 21.14 6.05
C GLU A 193 16.86 19.65 5.90
N LEU A 194 16.17 18.92 5.01
CA LEU A 194 16.47 17.52 4.75
C LEU A 194 17.87 17.34 4.15
N ALA A 195 18.26 18.21 3.20
CA ALA A 195 19.59 18.18 2.62
C ALA A 195 20.68 18.45 3.68
N ALA A 196 20.47 19.41 4.60
CA ALA A 196 21.37 19.67 5.71
C ALA A 196 21.48 18.50 6.69
N ALA A 197 20.42 17.70 6.81
CA ALA A 197 20.41 16.43 7.59
C ALA A 197 21.05 15.25 6.82
N GLY A 198 21.63 15.46 5.63
CA GLY A 198 22.25 14.43 4.82
C GLY A 198 21.24 13.51 4.08
N ILE A 199 19.99 13.93 3.95
CA ILE A 199 18.96 13.20 3.22
C ILE A 199 18.95 13.66 1.78
N GLU A 200 19.29 12.75 0.86
CA GLU A 200 19.29 13.03 -0.57
C GLU A 200 17.94 12.68 -1.20
N LEU A 201 17.51 13.57 -2.08
CA LEU A 201 16.24 13.46 -2.79
C LEU A 201 16.48 13.55 -4.29
N SER A 202 15.84 12.69 -5.05
CA SER A 202 15.73 12.85 -6.51
C SER A 202 14.36 13.40 -6.92
N PRO A 203 14.22 13.96 -8.11
CA PRO A 203 12.91 14.37 -8.64
C PRO A 203 11.92 13.20 -8.67
N GLY A 204 10.64 13.51 -8.48
CA GLY A 204 9.55 12.57 -8.78
C GLY A 204 9.58 12.17 -10.26
N LYS A 205 9.02 11.02 -10.56
CA LYS A 205 8.96 10.51 -11.94
C LYS A 205 7.62 10.78 -12.61
N LEU A 206 6.55 10.80 -11.81
CA LEU A 206 5.20 11.07 -12.28
C LEU A 206 4.82 12.53 -12.09
N LEU A 207 5.19 13.14 -10.94
CA LEU A 207 4.80 14.48 -10.56
C LEU A 207 6.03 15.38 -10.32
N THR A 208 6.00 16.60 -10.85
CA THR A 208 7.10 17.58 -10.71
C THR A 208 7.31 18.04 -9.26
N SER A 209 6.24 18.07 -8.46
CA SER A 209 6.28 18.45 -7.03
C SER A 209 6.83 17.36 -6.12
N ALA A 210 6.73 16.09 -6.52
CA ALA A 210 7.17 14.94 -5.72
C ALA A 210 8.71 14.84 -5.66
N ARG A 211 9.20 14.17 -4.63
CA ARG A 211 10.62 13.81 -4.48
C ARG A 211 10.74 12.37 -4.01
N LEU A 212 11.73 11.66 -4.51
CA LEU A 212 12.04 10.29 -4.13
C LEU A 212 13.17 10.25 -3.11
N LEU A 213 13.02 9.43 -2.09
CA LEU A 213 14.02 9.21 -1.03
C LEU A 213 15.04 8.17 -1.53
N THR A 214 16.32 8.57 -1.76
CA THR A 214 17.27 7.70 -2.48
C THR A 214 18.41 7.14 -1.65
N ASN A 215 18.88 7.83 -0.62
CA ASN A 215 20.11 7.43 0.09
C ASN A 215 19.91 7.06 1.57
N CYS A 216 18.72 7.17 2.10
CA CYS A 216 18.42 6.84 3.49
C CYS A 216 17.12 6.06 3.63
N ASN A 217 16.94 5.43 4.78
CA ASN A 217 15.70 4.74 5.07
C ASN A 217 14.62 5.71 5.62
N VAL A 218 13.38 5.28 5.60
CA VAL A 218 12.23 6.04 6.14
C VAL A 218 12.44 6.42 7.61
N GLY A 219 13.16 5.58 8.37
CA GLY A 219 13.43 5.84 9.78
C GLY A 219 14.28 7.08 10.03
N ASP A 220 15.17 7.45 9.11
CA ASP A 220 15.98 8.67 9.23
C ASP A 220 15.11 9.89 8.92
N LEU A 221 14.29 9.82 7.88
CA LEU A 221 13.32 10.88 7.54
C LEU A 221 12.36 11.17 8.71
N THR A 222 11.79 10.16 9.32
CA THR A 222 10.79 10.31 10.41
C THR A 222 11.35 10.97 11.67
N ARG A 223 12.68 11.05 11.81
CA ARG A 223 13.35 11.74 12.93
C ARG A 223 13.56 13.23 12.67
N THR A 224 13.41 13.72 11.46
CA THR A 224 13.57 15.13 11.13
C THR A 224 12.45 15.97 11.74
N ALA A 225 12.72 17.24 12.02
CA ALA A 225 11.71 18.18 12.45
C ALA A 225 10.67 18.38 11.33
N ALA A 226 11.12 18.50 10.09
CA ALA A 226 10.26 18.64 8.92
C ALA A 226 9.17 17.56 8.83
N PHE A 227 9.52 16.30 9.09
CA PHE A 227 8.53 15.21 9.10
C PHE A 227 7.59 15.26 10.31
N ARG A 228 8.14 15.44 11.52
CA ARG A 228 7.35 15.47 12.77
C ARG A 228 6.40 16.66 12.84
N GLU A 229 6.76 17.76 12.22
CA GLU A 229 5.92 18.96 12.10
C GLU A 229 4.93 18.89 10.95
N GLY A 230 4.97 17.84 10.11
CA GLY A 230 4.08 17.65 8.97
C GLY A 230 4.40 18.52 7.76
N ARG A 231 5.61 19.15 7.70
CA ARG A 231 6.08 19.95 6.56
C ARG A 231 6.51 19.10 5.38
N VAL A 232 6.75 17.82 5.63
CA VAL A 232 6.97 16.78 4.61
C VAL A 232 6.19 15.54 4.98
N ALA A 233 5.61 14.86 4.00
CA ALA A 233 4.85 13.63 4.16
C ALA A 233 5.30 12.57 3.17
N ILE A 234 5.23 11.29 3.57
CA ILE A 234 5.39 10.15 2.67
C ILE A 234 4.04 9.92 2.01
N GLN A 235 3.98 10.04 0.69
CA GLN A 235 2.79 9.78 -0.10
C GLN A 235 3.18 9.31 -1.50
N ASP A 236 2.62 8.21 -1.96
CA ASP A 236 2.84 7.69 -3.30
C ASP A 236 2.41 8.71 -4.38
N GLU A 237 3.13 8.76 -5.53
CA GLU A 237 2.85 9.72 -6.59
C GLU A 237 1.48 9.47 -7.25
N GLY A 238 1.02 8.22 -7.39
CA GLY A 238 -0.32 7.89 -7.87
C GLY A 238 -1.41 8.40 -6.92
N SER A 239 -1.19 8.24 -5.60
CA SER A 239 -2.08 8.81 -4.58
C SER A 239 -2.13 10.34 -4.62
N GLN A 240 -1.00 11.01 -4.91
CA GLN A 240 -0.97 12.45 -5.11
C GLN A 240 -1.71 12.83 -6.41
N LEU A 241 -1.50 12.12 -7.51
CA LEU A 241 -2.18 12.37 -8.79
C LEU A 241 -3.70 12.28 -8.64
N VAL A 242 -4.22 11.26 -7.95
CA VAL A 242 -5.67 11.15 -7.65
C VAL A 242 -6.20 12.43 -6.98
N ALA A 243 -5.48 12.96 -5.98
CA ALA A 243 -5.90 14.20 -5.32
C ALA A 243 -5.82 15.44 -6.24
N LEU A 244 -4.87 15.45 -7.21
CA LEU A 244 -4.79 16.51 -8.23
C LEU A 244 -6.00 16.51 -9.16
N LEU A 245 -6.53 15.33 -9.54
CA LEU A 245 -7.72 15.20 -10.38
C LEU A 245 -8.98 15.82 -9.78
N VAL A 246 -9.06 15.97 -8.45
CA VAL A 246 -10.18 16.66 -7.78
C VAL A 246 -10.27 18.12 -8.22
N GLY A 247 -9.13 18.74 -8.43
CA GLY A 247 -9.03 20.12 -8.88
C GLY A 247 -9.24 21.14 -7.76
N ARG A 248 -9.41 22.41 -8.18
CA ARG A 248 -9.67 23.52 -7.26
C ARG A 248 -11.16 23.72 -7.07
N GLY A 249 -11.58 24.12 -5.85
CA GLY A 249 -12.95 24.36 -5.50
C GLY A 249 -13.06 25.31 -4.30
N THR A 250 -14.29 25.68 -3.94
CA THR A 250 -14.60 26.53 -2.78
C THR A 250 -15.09 25.73 -1.60
N ARG A 251 -15.74 24.60 -1.86
CA ARG A 251 -16.28 23.71 -0.85
C ARG A 251 -16.06 22.24 -1.23
N LEU A 252 -15.20 21.54 -0.48
CA LEU A 252 -14.74 20.22 -0.82
C LEU A 252 -15.19 19.17 0.21
N LEU A 253 -15.48 17.96 -0.25
CA LEU A 253 -15.80 16.80 0.57
C LEU A 253 -14.84 15.66 0.26
N ASP A 254 -14.19 15.11 1.29
CA ASP A 254 -13.40 13.88 1.23
C ASP A 254 -14.15 12.81 2.05
N CYS A 255 -14.73 11.83 1.35
CA CYS A 255 -15.67 10.88 1.97
C CYS A 255 -15.00 9.77 2.79
N CYS A 256 -13.74 9.43 2.51
CA CYS A 256 -13.00 8.34 3.15
C CYS A 256 -11.57 8.81 3.47
N ALA A 257 -11.45 9.87 4.25
CA ALA A 257 -10.28 10.73 4.31
C ALA A 257 -9.03 10.14 4.98
N ALA A 258 -9.18 9.16 5.89
CA ALA A 258 -8.00 8.64 6.62
C ALA A 258 -7.08 7.79 5.72
N PRO A 259 -5.77 7.93 5.87
CA PRO A 259 -5.05 8.58 6.99
C PRO A 259 -4.76 10.07 6.79
N GLY A 260 -5.27 10.75 5.75
CA GLY A 260 -5.19 12.20 5.57
C GLY A 260 -4.23 12.71 4.49
N GLY A 261 -3.56 11.84 3.75
CA GLY A 261 -2.60 12.26 2.72
C GLY A 261 -3.26 13.06 1.59
N LYS A 262 -4.37 12.55 1.03
CA LYS A 262 -5.14 13.23 -0.03
C LYS A 262 -5.82 14.49 0.51
N THR A 263 -6.45 14.42 1.69
CA THR A 263 -7.07 15.58 2.37
C THR A 263 -6.09 16.73 2.57
N ALA A 264 -4.86 16.44 3.04
CA ALA A 264 -3.84 17.47 3.24
C ALA A 264 -3.43 18.13 1.92
N LEU A 265 -3.28 17.34 0.83
CA LEU A 265 -2.98 17.90 -0.49
C LEU A 265 -4.14 18.77 -1.00
N LEU A 266 -5.39 18.34 -0.82
CA LEU A 266 -6.55 19.15 -1.15
C LEU A 266 -6.55 20.48 -0.38
N ALA A 267 -6.24 20.45 0.92
CA ALA A 267 -6.17 21.64 1.75
C ALA A 267 -5.08 22.62 1.29
N ALA A 268 -3.89 22.12 0.98
CA ALA A 268 -2.77 22.93 0.50
C ALA A 268 -3.09 23.60 -0.85
N ARG A 269 -3.79 22.89 -1.73
CA ARG A 269 -4.20 23.42 -3.05
C ARG A 269 -5.37 24.41 -2.99
N ASN A 270 -6.18 24.35 -1.94
CA ASN A 270 -7.40 25.12 -1.76
C ASN A 270 -7.39 25.87 -0.42
N PRO A 271 -6.45 26.80 -0.17
CA PRO A 271 -6.23 27.40 1.15
C PRO A 271 -7.40 28.26 1.66
N ASN A 272 -8.23 28.78 0.74
CA ASN A 272 -9.39 29.62 1.05
C ASN A 272 -10.73 28.87 1.02
N SER A 273 -10.72 27.55 0.93
CA SER A 273 -11.91 26.70 0.77
C SER A 273 -12.26 26.01 2.09
N GLU A 274 -13.52 25.65 2.25
CA GLU A 274 -13.97 24.75 3.32
C GLU A 274 -13.79 23.29 2.86
N ILE A 275 -13.18 22.45 3.69
CA ILE A 275 -13.02 21.03 3.40
C ILE A 275 -13.62 20.20 4.54
N ILE A 276 -14.59 19.35 4.22
CA ILE A 276 -15.13 18.35 5.14
C ILE A 276 -14.44 17.01 4.85
N ALA A 277 -13.85 16.42 5.87
CA ALA A 277 -13.14 15.13 5.77
C ALA A 277 -13.84 14.10 6.66
N ALA A 278 -14.46 13.08 6.06
CA ALA A 278 -15.22 12.04 6.75
C ALA A 278 -14.40 10.78 6.96
N GLU A 279 -14.52 10.16 8.12
CA GLU A 279 -13.93 8.87 8.45
C GLU A 279 -14.85 8.09 9.41
N ILE A 280 -15.11 6.81 9.08
CA ILE A 280 -16.01 5.95 9.85
C ILE A 280 -15.42 5.44 11.17
N HIS A 281 -14.09 5.31 11.26
CA HIS A 281 -13.42 4.79 12.44
C HIS A 281 -12.96 5.92 13.37
N PRO A 282 -13.47 6.00 14.62
CA PRO A 282 -13.13 7.09 15.55
C PRO A 282 -11.62 7.27 15.74
N ARG A 283 -10.87 6.17 15.91
CA ARG A 283 -9.42 6.20 16.10
C ARG A 283 -8.69 6.74 14.86
N ARG A 284 -9.16 6.40 13.66
CA ARG A 284 -8.58 6.91 12.40
C ARG A 284 -8.97 8.37 12.17
N ALA A 285 -10.16 8.78 12.56
CA ALA A 285 -10.57 10.18 12.55
C ALA A 285 -9.70 11.03 13.51
N ASP A 286 -9.35 10.51 14.70
CA ASP A 286 -8.43 11.20 15.61
C ASP A 286 -7.00 11.28 15.03
N LEU A 287 -6.54 10.24 14.34
CA LEU A 287 -5.26 10.29 13.64
C LEU A 287 -5.26 11.31 12.50
N LEU A 288 -6.37 11.36 11.74
CA LEU A 288 -6.58 12.34 10.67
C LEU A 288 -6.50 13.79 11.21
N ARG A 289 -7.17 14.10 12.34
CA ARG A 289 -7.09 15.42 13.02
C ARG A 289 -5.67 15.80 13.43
N LYS A 290 -4.86 14.82 13.83
CA LYS A 290 -3.46 15.04 14.22
C LYS A 290 -2.55 15.29 13.02
N ARG A 291 -2.82 14.62 11.90
CA ARG A 291 -1.98 14.69 10.70
C ARG A 291 -2.32 15.85 9.79
N VAL A 292 -3.61 16.13 9.60
CA VAL A 292 -4.08 17.27 8.78
C VAL A 292 -4.30 18.47 9.69
N ARG A 293 -3.30 19.37 9.70
CA ARG A 293 -3.29 20.56 10.58
C ARG A 293 -3.81 21.82 9.90
N ALA A 294 -4.31 21.72 8.67
CA ALA A 294 -4.84 22.83 7.91
C ALA A 294 -6.13 23.35 8.56
N ALA A 295 -6.18 24.66 8.82
CA ALA A 295 -7.30 25.30 9.53
C ALA A 295 -8.63 25.25 8.76
N ASN A 296 -8.56 25.06 7.46
CA ASN A 296 -9.71 24.96 6.56
C ASN A 296 -10.29 23.55 6.43
N VAL A 297 -9.80 22.58 7.24
CA VAL A 297 -10.29 21.19 7.24
C VAL A 297 -11.07 20.89 8.51
N LYS A 298 -12.32 20.45 8.33
CA LYS A 298 -13.17 19.94 9.42
C LYS A 298 -13.30 18.42 9.31
N VAL A 299 -12.74 17.70 10.29
CA VAL A 299 -12.84 16.23 10.34
C VAL A 299 -14.12 15.82 11.07
N ILE A 300 -14.94 15.00 10.41
CA ILE A 300 -16.16 14.43 10.97
C ILE A 300 -16.05 12.89 11.09
N HIS A 301 -16.73 12.32 12.10
CA HIS A 301 -16.92 10.89 12.24
C HIS A 301 -18.25 10.53 11.57
N ALA A 302 -18.18 9.88 10.40
CA ALA A 302 -19.37 9.55 9.61
C ALA A 302 -19.15 8.29 8.77
N ASP A 303 -20.23 7.55 8.52
CA ASP A 303 -20.29 6.46 7.57
C ASP A 303 -20.55 7.03 6.17
N ALA A 304 -19.60 6.82 5.26
CA ALA A 304 -19.69 7.31 3.88
C ALA A 304 -20.83 6.66 3.08
N THR A 305 -21.33 5.49 3.47
CA THR A 305 -22.48 4.83 2.81
C THR A 305 -23.81 5.51 3.13
N GLN A 306 -23.87 6.28 4.24
CA GLN A 306 -25.04 7.02 4.72
C GLN A 306 -24.66 8.44 5.09
N LEU A 307 -23.75 9.03 4.32
CA LEU A 307 -23.18 10.33 4.61
C LEU A 307 -24.28 11.41 4.68
N THR A 308 -24.30 12.13 5.79
CA THR A 308 -25.19 13.25 6.02
C THR A 308 -24.34 14.45 6.41
N VAL A 309 -24.19 15.38 5.48
CA VAL A 309 -23.47 16.65 5.66
C VAL A 309 -24.31 17.80 5.10
N GLU A 310 -24.22 18.96 5.73
CA GLU A 310 -25.00 20.12 5.31
C GLU A 310 -24.45 20.75 4.03
N GLY A 311 -25.37 21.07 3.11
CA GLY A 311 -25.11 21.82 1.88
C GLY A 311 -24.48 20.95 0.77
N GLU A 312 -24.20 21.60 -0.34
CA GLU A 312 -23.60 21.00 -1.52
C GLU A 312 -22.10 21.37 -1.63
N PHE A 313 -21.35 20.53 -2.32
CA PHE A 313 -19.91 20.65 -2.53
C PHE A 313 -19.62 20.77 -4.03
N ASP A 314 -18.73 21.66 -4.41
CA ASP A 314 -18.30 21.78 -5.80
C ASP A 314 -17.20 20.76 -6.17
N ARG A 315 -16.55 20.16 -5.17
CA ARG A 315 -15.58 19.07 -5.33
C ARG A 315 -15.83 17.96 -4.31
N VAL A 316 -15.87 16.73 -4.79
CA VAL A 316 -16.02 15.54 -3.94
C VAL A 316 -14.90 14.54 -4.28
N LEU A 317 -14.24 14.00 -3.27
CA LEU A 317 -13.34 12.85 -3.38
C LEU A 317 -13.97 11.65 -2.69
N ALA A 318 -14.14 10.58 -3.42
CA ALA A 318 -14.51 9.26 -2.93
C ALA A 318 -13.34 8.28 -3.17
N ASP A 319 -12.29 8.38 -2.35
CA ASP A 319 -11.16 7.46 -2.33
C ASP A 319 -11.52 6.30 -1.39
N VAL A 320 -12.19 5.31 -1.96
CA VAL A 320 -12.96 4.34 -1.19
C VAL A 320 -12.11 3.19 -0.62
N PRO A 321 -12.54 2.55 0.48
CA PRO A 321 -11.96 1.31 0.94
C PRO A 321 -12.07 0.25 -0.16
N CYS A 322 -10.95 -0.40 -0.50
CA CYS A 322 -10.83 -1.38 -1.57
C CYS A 322 -9.92 -2.54 -1.17
N SER A 323 -9.80 -3.54 -2.02
CA SER A 323 -8.89 -4.68 -1.84
C SER A 323 -7.43 -4.27 -1.69
N GLY A 324 -7.01 -3.17 -2.33
CA GLY A 324 -5.64 -2.66 -2.28
C GLY A 324 -4.66 -3.45 -3.13
N THR A 325 -5.10 -4.20 -4.13
CA THR A 325 -4.23 -5.05 -4.97
C THR A 325 -3.19 -4.26 -5.76
N GLY A 326 -3.38 -2.95 -5.95
CA GLY A 326 -2.38 -2.05 -6.54
C GLY A 326 -1.25 -1.63 -5.58
N THR A 327 -1.26 -2.06 -4.31
CA THR A 327 -0.29 -1.63 -3.27
C THR A 327 0.47 -2.78 -2.62
N LEU A 328 0.53 -3.94 -3.25
CA LEU A 328 1.07 -5.17 -2.65
C LEU A 328 2.56 -5.07 -2.29
N ALA A 329 3.32 -4.23 -2.96
CA ALA A 329 4.71 -3.94 -2.59
C ALA A 329 4.82 -3.37 -1.16
N ARG A 330 3.83 -2.59 -0.72
CA ARG A 330 3.76 -1.97 0.61
C ARG A 330 2.97 -2.79 1.62
N ASN A 331 1.93 -3.49 1.17
CA ASN A 331 0.98 -4.25 1.96
C ASN A 331 0.90 -5.71 1.49
N PRO A 332 2.01 -6.47 1.56
CA PRO A 332 2.10 -7.82 0.96
C PRO A 332 1.18 -8.86 1.61
N GLU A 333 0.67 -8.61 2.82
CA GLU A 333 -0.31 -9.48 3.49
C GLU A 333 -1.63 -9.58 2.73
N ILE A 334 -2.00 -8.57 1.96
CA ILE A 334 -3.23 -8.54 1.15
C ILE A 334 -3.28 -9.76 0.24
N LYS A 335 -2.17 -10.13 -0.40
CA LYS A 335 -2.08 -11.32 -1.28
C LYS A 335 -2.64 -12.60 -0.65
N TRP A 336 -2.50 -12.73 0.66
CA TRP A 336 -2.77 -13.98 1.38
C TRP A 336 -4.12 -13.99 2.10
N ARG A 337 -4.76 -12.81 2.19
CA ARG A 337 -6.05 -12.63 2.85
C ARG A 337 -7.19 -12.50 1.86
N LEU A 338 -6.95 -11.74 0.81
CA LEU A 338 -7.97 -11.45 -0.20
C LEU A 338 -8.47 -12.74 -0.84
N LYS A 339 -9.78 -12.89 -0.84
CA LYS A 339 -10.52 -13.96 -1.53
C LYS A 339 -11.31 -13.33 -2.66
N ARG A 340 -11.64 -14.15 -3.63
CA ARG A 340 -12.41 -13.69 -4.78
C ARG A 340 -13.81 -13.17 -4.37
N GLU A 341 -14.40 -13.81 -3.38
CA GLU A 341 -15.73 -13.47 -2.86
C GLU A 341 -15.76 -12.10 -2.17
N ASP A 342 -14.62 -11.64 -1.61
CA ASP A 342 -14.52 -10.33 -0.95
C ASP A 342 -14.74 -9.18 -1.93
N LEU A 343 -14.48 -9.39 -3.24
CA LEU A 343 -14.62 -8.35 -4.27
C LEU A 343 -16.08 -7.92 -4.46
N ASP A 344 -17.04 -8.84 -4.36
CA ASP A 344 -18.47 -8.55 -4.50
C ASP A 344 -18.98 -7.70 -3.32
N ASP A 345 -18.51 -7.99 -2.10
CA ASP A 345 -18.85 -7.21 -0.91
C ASP A 345 -18.24 -5.80 -0.97
N LEU A 346 -16.99 -5.69 -1.44
CA LEU A 346 -16.32 -4.40 -1.64
C LEU A 346 -17.02 -3.57 -2.71
N HIS A 347 -17.37 -4.16 -3.85
CA HIS A 347 -18.15 -3.51 -4.92
C HIS A 347 -19.45 -2.91 -4.38
N THR A 348 -20.27 -3.72 -3.69
CA THR A 348 -21.54 -3.28 -3.10
C THR A 348 -21.35 -2.07 -2.18
N LYS A 349 -20.34 -2.11 -1.34
CA LYS A 349 -20.01 -1.02 -0.42
C LYS A 349 -19.55 0.24 -1.16
N GLN A 350 -18.73 0.10 -2.18
CA GLN A 350 -18.20 1.19 -2.97
C GLN A 350 -19.31 1.91 -3.75
N VAL A 351 -20.20 1.15 -4.38
CA VAL A 351 -21.41 1.71 -5.04
C VAL A 351 -22.23 2.54 -4.06
N ALA A 352 -22.46 2.04 -2.84
CA ALA A 352 -23.21 2.76 -1.82
C ALA A 352 -22.52 4.07 -1.40
N ILE A 353 -21.19 4.06 -1.24
CA ILE A 353 -20.39 5.25 -0.91
C ILE A 353 -20.50 6.30 -2.03
N VAL A 354 -20.28 5.89 -3.29
CA VAL A 354 -20.31 6.81 -4.42
C VAL A 354 -21.71 7.43 -4.58
N ARG A 355 -22.78 6.63 -4.50
CA ARG A 355 -24.16 7.13 -4.56
C ARG A 355 -24.45 8.13 -3.44
N ALA A 356 -23.96 7.87 -2.23
CA ALA A 356 -24.12 8.80 -1.11
C ALA A 356 -23.32 10.10 -1.32
N ALA A 357 -22.07 9.99 -1.77
CA ALA A 357 -21.20 11.12 -2.06
C ALA A 357 -21.76 12.04 -3.16
N LEU A 358 -22.29 11.46 -4.23
CA LEU A 358 -22.85 12.23 -5.35
C LEU A 358 -24.12 13.03 -4.98
N LYS A 359 -24.88 12.62 -3.98
CA LYS A 359 -26.03 13.41 -3.49
C LYS A 359 -25.62 14.79 -2.96
N HIS A 360 -24.38 14.94 -2.53
CA HIS A 360 -23.83 16.19 -2.00
C HIS A 360 -23.07 17.01 -3.05
N LEU A 361 -22.95 16.52 -4.29
CA LEU A 361 -22.27 17.25 -5.36
C LEU A 361 -23.18 18.36 -5.90
N ALA A 362 -22.72 19.59 -5.96
CA ALA A 362 -23.44 20.72 -6.55
C ALA A 362 -23.65 20.56 -8.07
N PRO A 363 -24.67 21.19 -8.67
CA PRO A 363 -24.76 21.32 -10.12
C PRO A 363 -23.49 21.95 -10.70
N GLY A 364 -22.93 21.40 -11.78
CA GLY A 364 -21.63 21.79 -12.32
C GLY A 364 -20.42 21.32 -11.51
N GLY A 365 -20.64 20.64 -10.39
CA GLY A 365 -19.58 20.11 -9.53
C GLY A 365 -18.90 18.89 -10.12
N ARG A 366 -17.68 18.60 -9.61
CA ARG A 366 -16.84 17.48 -9.97
C ARG A 366 -16.66 16.52 -8.80
N ALA A 367 -16.88 15.23 -9.03
CA ALA A 367 -16.50 14.17 -8.10
C ALA A 367 -15.39 13.31 -8.71
N VAL A 368 -14.47 12.86 -7.88
CA VAL A 368 -13.45 11.86 -8.23
C VAL A 368 -13.72 10.61 -7.41
N TYR A 369 -14.03 9.53 -8.08
CA TYR A 369 -13.99 8.18 -7.51
C TYR A 369 -12.61 7.60 -7.68
N SER A 370 -12.05 6.95 -6.67
CA SER A 370 -10.74 6.29 -6.78
C SER A 370 -10.60 5.08 -5.87
N THR A 371 -9.78 4.14 -6.33
CA THR A 371 -9.31 2.97 -5.58
C THR A 371 -7.81 2.79 -5.75
N CYS A 372 -7.19 2.03 -4.85
CA CYS A 372 -5.86 1.44 -5.07
C CYS A 372 -5.99 -0.06 -5.41
N SER A 373 -7.04 -0.43 -6.12
CA SER A 373 -7.30 -1.77 -6.64
C SER A 373 -6.86 -1.90 -8.10
N LEU A 374 -6.62 -3.14 -8.52
CA LEU A 374 -6.45 -3.53 -9.92
C LEU A 374 -7.64 -4.36 -10.43
N GLU A 375 -8.69 -4.51 -9.62
CA GLU A 375 -9.79 -5.42 -9.88
C GLU A 375 -10.98 -4.68 -10.52
N PRO A 376 -11.47 -5.14 -11.69
CA PRO A 376 -12.54 -4.47 -12.43
C PRO A 376 -13.83 -4.27 -11.63
N GLU A 377 -14.13 -5.19 -10.73
CA GLU A 377 -15.30 -5.12 -9.84
C GLU A 377 -15.28 -3.89 -8.94
N GLU A 378 -14.08 -3.41 -8.56
CA GLU A 378 -13.88 -2.25 -7.69
C GLU A 378 -13.62 -0.97 -8.48
N ASP A 379 -13.40 -1.06 -9.77
CA ASP A 379 -12.98 0.01 -10.65
C ASP A 379 -14.13 0.44 -11.59
N GLU A 380 -14.06 0.08 -12.86
CA GLU A 380 -15.06 0.48 -13.87
C GLU A 380 -16.46 -0.01 -13.55
N ALA A 381 -16.64 -1.22 -13.00
CA ALA A 381 -17.95 -1.78 -12.71
C ALA A 381 -18.75 -0.93 -11.69
N VAL A 382 -18.06 -0.35 -10.69
CA VAL A 382 -18.71 0.58 -9.73
C VAL A 382 -19.20 1.83 -10.44
N VAL A 383 -18.39 2.42 -11.32
CA VAL A 383 -18.73 3.64 -12.05
C VAL A 383 -19.88 3.40 -12.99
N GLU A 384 -19.86 2.30 -13.73
CA GLU A 384 -20.90 1.92 -14.68
C GLU A 384 -22.24 1.68 -13.98
N GLU A 385 -22.26 0.94 -12.87
CA GLU A 385 -23.48 0.71 -12.10
C GLU A 385 -24.06 2.00 -11.53
N VAL A 386 -23.21 2.89 -10.98
CA VAL A 386 -23.68 4.16 -10.43
C VAL A 386 -24.27 5.07 -11.51
N LEU A 387 -23.61 5.16 -12.67
CA LEU A 387 -24.07 6.04 -13.77
C LEU A 387 -25.33 5.51 -14.47
N ALA A 388 -25.57 4.20 -14.48
CA ALA A 388 -26.78 3.62 -15.06
C ALA A 388 -28.07 4.17 -14.40
N ASP A 389 -28.00 4.47 -13.10
CA ASP A 389 -29.14 4.98 -12.31
C ASP A 389 -29.19 6.52 -12.19
N LEU A 390 -28.15 7.23 -12.62
CA LEU A 390 -27.97 8.67 -12.38
C LEU A 390 -27.77 9.46 -13.68
N PRO A 391 -28.83 9.72 -14.47
CA PRO A 391 -28.73 10.36 -15.79
C PRO A 391 -28.22 11.81 -15.75
N ASN A 392 -28.26 12.47 -14.60
CA ASN A 392 -27.75 13.84 -14.41
C ASN A 392 -26.23 13.87 -14.15
N TYR A 393 -25.56 12.72 -14.22
CA TYR A 393 -24.11 12.64 -14.06
C TYR A 393 -23.49 12.08 -15.35
N ARG A 394 -22.33 12.59 -15.68
CA ARG A 394 -21.55 12.10 -16.82
C ARG A 394 -20.09 11.89 -16.45
N LEU A 395 -19.47 10.96 -17.14
CA LEU A 395 -18.03 10.68 -17.02
C LEU A 395 -17.26 11.71 -17.87
N LEU A 396 -16.25 12.34 -17.26
CA LEU A 396 -15.26 13.14 -17.96
C LEU A 396 -14.11 12.22 -18.41
N GLU A 397 -13.61 12.43 -19.62
CA GLU A 397 -12.41 11.73 -20.08
C GLU A 397 -11.19 12.24 -19.31
N VAL A 398 -10.53 11.36 -18.55
CA VAL A 398 -9.40 11.73 -17.70
C VAL A 398 -8.24 12.34 -18.50
N ARG A 399 -8.10 11.97 -19.78
CA ARG A 399 -7.08 12.50 -20.68
C ARG A 399 -7.05 14.02 -20.70
N GLN A 400 -8.21 14.66 -20.73
CA GLN A 400 -8.31 16.13 -20.74
C GLN A 400 -7.70 16.75 -19.47
N GLU A 401 -7.90 16.11 -18.32
CA GLU A 401 -7.32 16.59 -17.06
C GLU A 401 -5.82 16.33 -16.97
N LEU A 402 -5.34 15.19 -17.50
CA LEU A 402 -3.91 14.89 -17.58
C LEU A 402 -3.18 15.87 -18.51
N ASP A 403 -3.77 16.23 -19.66
CA ASP A 403 -3.23 17.27 -20.55
C ASP A 403 -3.15 18.61 -19.82
N HIS A 404 -4.19 19.01 -19.08
CA HIS A 404 -4.19 20.23 -18.28
C HIS A 404 -3.10 20.22 -17.18
N LEU A 405 -2.94 19.10 -16.46
CA LEU A 405 -1.88 18.96 -15.45
C LEU A 405 -0.48 19.01 -16.07
N ARG A 406 -0.31 18.50 -17.28
CA ARG A 406 0.94 18.61 -18.02
C ARG A 406 1.22 20.04 -18.46
N GLU A 407 0.24 20.72 -19.05
CA GLU A 407 0.36 22.12 -19.47
C GLU A 407 0.66 23.07 -18.31
N SER A 408 0.09 22.80 -17.14
CA SER A 408 0.39 23.53 -15.89
C SER A 408 1.73 23.16 -15.26
N GLY A 409 2.46 22.18 -15.83
CA GLY A 409 3.77 21.76 -15.35
C GLY A 409 3.72 20.91 -14.07
N GLU A 410 2.57 20.35 -13.71
CA GLU A 410 2.39 19.51 -12.53
C GLU A 410 2.73 18.04 -12.79
N LEU A 411 2.53 17.56 -14.02
CA LEU A 411 2.78 16.20 -14.46
C LEU A 411 4.06 16.11 -15.28
N SER A 412 5.00 15.24 -14.89
CA SER A 412 6.29 15.04 -15.57
C SER A 412 6.36 13.76 -16.41
N TRP A 413 5.37 12.86 -16.30
CA TRP A 413 5.31 11.63 -17.07
C TRP A 413 5.06 11.90 -18.55
N GLU A 414 5.92 11.36 -19.44
CA GLU A 414 5.86 11.69 -20.86
C GLU A 414 4.74 10.97 -21.61
N ASP A 415 4.53 9.69 -21.29
CA ASP A 415 3.53 8.86 -21.96
C ASP A 415 2.17 8.94 -21.24
N LEU A 416 1.40 9.99 -21.54
CA LEU A 416 0.07 10.16 -20.95
C LEU A 416 -0.93 9.09 -21.38
N ASP A 417 -0.74 8.49 -22.57
CA ASP A 417 -1.63 7.46 -23.08
C ASP A 417 -1.55 6.21 -22.22
N SER A 418 -0.36 5.91 -21.66
CA SER A 418 -0.19 4.77 -20.74
C SER A 418 -0.97 4.92 -19.43
N LEU A 419 -1.32 6.15 -19.03
CA LEU A 419 -2.11 6.44 -17.82
C LEU A 419 -3.63 6.35 -18.06
N VAL A 420 -4.06 6.15 -19.32
CA VAL A 420 -5.47 6.20 -19.70
C VAL A 420 -5.97 4.82 -20.11
N ASP A 421 -7.02 4.36 -19.43
CA ASP A 421 -7.76 3.15 -19.76
C ASP A 421 -9.20 3.56 -20.10
N GLY A 422 -9.51 3.63 -21.40
CA GLY A 422 -10.80 4.17 -21.86
C GLY A 422 -10.97 5.64 -21.46
N LYS A 423 -11.82 5.92 -20.48
CA LYS A 423 -12.09 7.25 -19.94
C LYS A 423 -11.49 7.46 -18.55
N TYR A 424 -10.82 6.46 -18.00
CA TYR A 424 -10.35 6.39 -16.63
C TYR A 424 -8.85 6.63 -16.51
N LEU A 425 -8.41 7.06 -15.34
CA LEU A 425 -7.02 6.94 -14.93
C LEU A 425 -6.76 5.50 -14.50
N ARG A 426 -5.67 4.92 -14.98
CA ARG A 426 -5.14 3.66 -14.47
C ARG A 426 -3.63 3.71 -14.39
N THR A 427 -3.09 3.46 -13.20
CA THR A 427 -1.66 3.20 -13.04
C THR A 427 -1.44 1.74 -12.65
N LEU A 428 -0.36 1.14 -13.12
CA LEU A 428 0.02 -0.24 -12.84
C LEU A 428 1.39 -0.27 -12.18
N PRO A 429 1.56 -0.98 -11.04
CA PRO A 429 2.84 -1.14 -10.38
C PRO A 429 3.88 -1.75 -11.33
N GLY A 430 5.10 -1.21 -11.34
CA GLY A 430 6.17 -1.71 -12.20
C GLY A 430 6.12 -1.22 -13.65
N VAL A 431 4.95 -0.92 -14.20
CA VAL A 431 4.76 -0.23 -15.49
C VAL A 431 4.91 1.28 -15.28
N HIS A 432 4.23 1.81 -14.29
CA HIS A 432 4.32 3.21 -13.88
C HIS A 432 5.19 3.37 -12.63
N PRO A 433 5.74 4.56 -12.38
CA PRO A 433 6.66 4.79 -11.25
C PRO A 433 5.94 5.02 -9.91
N CYS A 434 4.78 4.40 -9.71
CA CYS A 434 3.91 4.56 -8.54
C CYS A 434 3.14 3.26 -8.27
N ASP A 435 2.38 3.23 -7.18
CA ASP A 435 1.44 2.17 -6.88
C ASP A 435 0.30 2.14 -7.93
N GLY A 436 -0.47 1.04 -7.95
CA GLY A 436 -1.65 0.90 -8.80
C GLY A 436 -2.83 1.72 -8.26
N PHE A 437 -3.39 2.55 -9.13
CA PHE A 437 -4.58 3.35 -8.85
C PHE A 437 -5.53 3.32 -10.03
N PHE A 438 -6.81 3.36 -9.71
CA PHE A 438 -7.88 3.68 -10.63
C PHE A 438 -8.53 4.99 -10.22
N ALA A 439 -8.93 5.84 -11.18
CA ALA A 439 -9.79 6.97 -10.89
C ALA A 439 -10.71 7.33 -12.06
N ALA A 440 -11.94 7.74 -11.69
CA ALA A 440 -12.97 8.25 -12.59
C ALA A 440 -13.39 9.66 -12.15
N ILE A 441 -13.59 10.55 -13.12
CA ILE A 441 -14.06 11.92 -12.88
C ILE A 441 -15.51 12.02 -13.32
N LEU A 442 -16.41 12.32 -12.38
CA LEU A 442 -17.83 12.44 -12.58
C LEU A 442 -18.23 13.92 -12.49
N LEU A 443 -19.06 14.37 -13.41
CA LEU A 443 -19.60 15.73 -13.44
C LEU A 443 -21.10 15.67 -13.26
N ARG A 444 -21.66 16.52 -12.39
CA ARG A 444 -23.11 16.75 -12.28
C ARG A 444 -23.52 17.82 -13.29
N SER A 445 -24.49 17.48 -14.14
CA SER A 445 -25.10 18.40 -15.12
C SER A 445 -25.92 19.49 -14.43
#